data_516fd195cc789e91189a3d761602f24a
#
_entry.id   516fd195cc789e91189a3d761602f24a
#
_cell.length_a   1.000
_cell.length_b   1.000
_cell.length_c   1.000
_cell.angle_alpha   90.00
_cell.angle_beta   90.00
_cell.angle_gamma   90.00
#
_symmetry.space_group_name_H-M   'P 1'
#
loop_
_entity.id
_entity.type
_entity.pdbx_description
1 polymer ?
#
loop_
_entity_poly.entity_id
_entity_poly.type
_entity_poly.pdbx_seq_one_letter_code
_entity_poly.pdbx_strand_id
1 'polypeptide(L)'
;MTSRISHSSSPSPSVSSVVRPLGSVSAPAPALFAVLAPVVLAVFLGFLSISIPLGALALEVRDHLGFGAATVGWAIGLQSLATLLTRHQAGTLCDQRGPRFAVLLGLPLTACSGLAYVLASVLPLGAATSLAVLIVGRLVAGLGESLFLTGLMSWGIARVGPARTGSVMSWVGIAIYAALGLGAPLGLAVQPCFGFAGVGVIALITPLLAWAIALRLPAVPASGGPQRVPFHRVLGLIWRPGLVLALATVPYAAMAAFLTLNYAVHGWAHAGTALLGFSAAYILVRLLGSGLPDRLGASAVAVGSLAFEAVGQVLIWQAGTPAMAVLGATLTGLGFSLVFPAMGVLATRSVPPEQRGRAVGNFIAFADIALGVTGPVVGMATHWFGIGTAFLVGAGATCVALALLATVRLGRRA
;
A
#
# COMPACT_ATOMS: atom_id res chain seq x y z
N MET A 1 6.95 46.29 79.35
CA MET A 1 6.64 47.31 78.32
C MET A 1 6.83 46.71 77.00
N THR A 2 5.78 46.18 76.38
CA THR A 2 5.71 45.42 75.17
C THR A 2 4.98 46.25 74.11
N SER A 3 5.63 46.67 73.04
CA SER A 3 5.02 47.33 71.90
C SER A 3 4.76 46.34 70.81
N ARG A 4 3.50 46.13 70.45
CA ARG A 4 3.06 45.36 69.28
C ARG A 4 3.21 46.21 68.04
N ILE A 5 3.88 45.70 67.03
CA ILE A 5 3.90 46.23 65.68
C ILE A 5 2.92 45.39 64.82
N SER A 6 1.85 46.02 64.35
CA SER A 6 0.86 45.47 63.46
C SER A 6 1.35 45.54 62.02
N HIS A 7 1.54 44.41 61.38
CA HIS A 7 1.77 44.33 59.89
C HIS A 7 0.42 44.28 59.20
N SER A 8 0.13 45.31 58.44
CA SER A 8 -1.00 45.34 57.49
C SER A 8 -0.58 44.65 56.18
N SER A 9 -1.21 43.54 55.87
CA SER A 9 -1.07 42.83 54.58
C SER A 9 -2.04 43.42 53.57
N SER A 10 -1.50 44.05 52.55
CA SER A 10 -2.24 44.43 51.32
C SER A 10 -2.42 43.24 50.41
N PRO A 11 -3.60 43.04 49.80
CA PRO A 11 -3.81 41.96 48.83
C PRO A 11 -3.24 42.35 47.46
N SER A 12 -2.39 41.47 46.91
CA SER A 12 -1.90 41.56 45.55
C SER A 12 -3.01 41.22 44.53
N PRO A 13 -3.12 41.93 43.41
CA PRO A 13 -4.11 41.59 42.37
C PRO A 13 -3.71 40.33 41.63
N SER A 14 -4.56 39.33 41.67
CA SER A 14 -4.45 38.13 40.85
C SER A 14 -4.75 38.46 39.38
N VAL A 15 -3.71 38.52 38.57
CA VAL A 15 -3.84 38.55 37.09
C VAL A 15 -4.15 37.14 36.63
N SER A 16 -5.42 36.80 36.50
CA SER A 16 -5.89 35.64 35.78
C SER A 16 -5.74 35.91 34.26
N SER A 17 -4.60 35.57 33.71
CA SER A 17 -4.43 35.46 32.25
C SER A 17 -5.28 34.30 31.72
N VAL A 18 -6.48 34.62 31.25
CA VAL A 18 -7.30 33.71 30.44
C VAL A 18 -6.57 33.51 29.13
N VAL A 19 -5.74 32.45 29.06
CA VAL A 19 -5.22 31.93 27.79
C VAL A 19 -6.42 31.36 27.08
N ARG A 20 -7.02 32.13 26.17
CA ARG A 20 -7.97 31.61 25.19
C ARG A 20 -7.22 30.58 24.35
N PRO A 21 -7.70 29.32 24.23
CA PRO A 21 -7.14 28.40 23.25
C PRO A 21 -7.37 29.02 21.86
N LEU A 22 -6.28 29.31 21.15
CA LEU A 22 -6.33 29.68 19.75
C LEU A 22 -7.12 28.59 19.03
N GLY A 23 -8.33 28.94 18.60
CA GLY A 23 -9.20 28.05 17.87
C GLY A 23 -8.43 27.45 16.70
N SER A 24 -8.41 26.15 16.60
CA SER A 24 -7.91 25.42 15.46
C SER A 24 -8.69 25.86 14.22
N VAL A 25 -8.15 26.81 13.48
CA VAL A 25 -8.68 27.16 12.16
C VAL A 25 -8.46 25.94 11.28
N SER A 26 -9.44 25.06 11.23
CA SER A 26 -9.48 24.00 10.23
C SER A 26 -9.67 24.67 8.88
N ALA A 27 -8.61 24.72 8.06
CA ALA A 27 -8.76 25.16 6.67
C ALA A 27 -9.85 24.34 6.00
N PRO A 28 -10.71 24.95 5.16
CA PRO A 28 -11.82 24.26 4.51
C PRO A 28 -11.32 23.08 3.67
N ALA A 29 -12.10 22.00 3.63
CA ALA A 29 -11.74 20.75 2.95
C ALA A 29 -11.23 20.91 1.50
N PRO A 30 -11.76 21.85 0.68
CA PRO A 30 -11.23 22.09 -0.68
C PRO A 30 -9.80 22.63 -0.69
N ALA A 31 -9.39 23.41 0.31
CA ALA A 31 -8.03 23.91 0.40
C ALA A 31 -7.02 22.78 0.74
N LEU A 32 -7.40 21.80 1.55
CA LEU A 32 -6.57 20.65 1.87
C LEU A 32 -6.31 19.77 0.64
N PHE A 33 -7.35 19.48 -0.12
CA PHE A 33 -7.23 18.68 -1.35
C PHE A 33 -6.35 19.39 -2.39
N ALA A 34 -6.51 20.68 -2.59
CA ALA A 34 -5.70 21.45 -3.54
C ALA A 34 -4.19 21.38 -3.20
N VAL A 35 -3.83 21.39 -1.91
CA VAL A 35 -2.44 21.26 -1.46
C VAL A 35 -1.91 19.84 -1.66
N LEU A 36 -2.74 18.82 -1.45
CA LEU A 36 -2.32 17.41 -1.55
C LEU A 36 -2.45 16.84 -2.96
N ALA A 37 -3.29 17.40 -3.83
CA ALA A 37 -3.57 16.87 -5.16
C ALA A 37 -2.32 16.53 -5.98
N PRO A 38 -1.27 17.37 -6.06
CA PRO A 38 -0.08 17.03 -6.82
C PRO A 38 0.73 15.88 -6.18
N VAL A 39 0.73 15.77 -4.85
CA VAL A 39 1.36 14.64 -4.14
C VAL A 39 0.59 13.34 -4.41
N VAL A 40 -0.73 13.39 -4.30
CA VAL A 40 -1.64 12.27 -4.55
C VAL A 40 -1.52 11.79 -6.00
N LEU A 41 -1.48 12.72 -6.97
CA LEU A 41 -1.29 12.41 -8.38
C LEU A 41 0.09 11.78 -8.65
N ALA A 42 1.15 12.28 -8.02
CA ALA A 42 2.49 11.69 -8.16
C ALA A 42 2.54 10.27 -7.57
N VAL A 43 1.89 10.01 -6.44
CA VAL A 43 1.73 8.64 -5.88
C VAL A 43 0.96 7.75 -6.85
N PHE A 44 -0.17 8.23 -7.38
CA PHE A 44 -0.98 7.47 -8.33
C PHE A 44 -0.17 7.07 -9.56
N LEU A 45 0.53 8.00 -10.20
CA LEU A 45 1.35 7.74 -11.39
C LEU A 45 2.54 6.82 -11.10
N GLY A 46 3.19 6.97 -9.94
CA GLY A 46 4.27 6.08 -9.51
C GLY A 46 3.79 4.64 -9.32
N PHE A 47 2.66 4.44 -8.64
CA PHE A 47 2.06 3.11 -8.44
C PHE A 47 1.42 2.55 -9.71
N LEU A 48 0.94 3.40 -10.60
CA LEU A 48 0.44 2.98 -11.90
C LEU A 48 1.54 2.28 -12.73
N SER A 49 2.79 2.82 -12.70
CA SER A 49 3.95 2.16 -13.31
C SER A 49 4.21 0.75 -12.78
N ILE A 50 3.98 0.55 -11.48
CA ILE A 50 4.20 -0.72 -10.79
C ILE A 50 3.12 -1.74 -11.13
N SER A 51 1.88 -1.28 -11.25
CA SER A 51 0.71 -2.14 -11.41
C SER A 51 0.38 -2.49 -12.85
N ILE A 52 0.69 -1.63 -13.82
CA ILE A 52 0.45 -1.88 -15.25
C ILE A 52 1.06 -3.21 -15.70
N PRO A 53 2.32 -3.55 -15.40
CA PRO A 53 2.90 -4.79 -15.86
C PRO A 53 2.39 -6.05 -15.14
N LEU A 54 1.71 -5.97 -13.99
CA LEU A 54 1.44 -7.14 -13.15
C LEU A 54 0.74 -8.30 -13.90
N GLY A 55 -0.40 -8.01 -14.56
CA GLY A 55 -1.12 -9.02 -15.33
C GLY A 55 -0.38 -9.47 -16.59
N ALA A 56 0.19 -8.52 -17.33
CA ALA A 56 0.95 -8.75 -18.55
C ALA A 56 2.25 -9.50 -18.30
N LEU A 57 2.97 -9.19 -17.19
CA LEU A 57 4.20 -9.87 -16.79
C LEU A 57 3.98 -11.35 -16.50
N ALA A 58 2.83 -11.68 -15.88
CA ALA A 58 2.49 -13.07 -15.61
C ALA A 58 2.36 -13.90 -16.90
N LEU A 59 1.71 -13.34 -17.91
CA LEU A 59 1.57 -13.95 -19.23
C LEU A 59 2.92 -13.99 -19.99
N GLU A 60 3.70 -12.91 -19.95
CA GLU A 60 5.01 -12.82 -20.58
C GLU A 60 5.96 -13.90 -20.04
N VAL A 61 6.07 -14.04 -18.73
CA VAL A 61 6.95 -15.02 -18.07
C VAL A 61 6.50 -16.46 -18.39
N ARG A 62 5.19 -16.72 -18.43
CA ARG A 62 4.66 -18.06 -18.66
C ARG A 62 4.60 -18.42 -20.13
N ASP A 63 3.97 -17.60 -20.96
CA ASP A 63 3.58 -17.97 -22.33
C ASP A 63 4.66 -17.65 -23.35
N HIS A 64 5.42 -16.56 -23.16
CA HIS A 64 6.51 -16.16 -24.05
C HIS A 64 7.87 -16.74 -23.61
N LEU A 65 8.19 -16.64 -22.31
CA LEU A 65 9.47 -17.11 -21.80
C LEU A 65 9.45 -18.60 -21.39
N GLY A 66 8.27 -19.23 -21.26
CA GLY A 66 8.12 -20.66 -20.97
C GLY A 66 8.38 -21.08 -19.52
N PHE A 67 8.38 -20.13 -18.57
CA PHE A 67 8.60 -20.44 -17.14
C PHE A 67 7.31 -20.77 -16.40
N GLY A 68 7.43 -21.55 -15.32
CA GLY A 68 6.28 -21.97 -14.50
C GLY A 68 5.74 -20.89 -13.57
N ALA A 69 4.58 -21.19 -12.95
CA ALA A 69 3.88 -20.29 -12.03
C ALA A 69 4.75 -19.86 -10.82
N ALA A 70 5.65 -20.71 -10.34
CA ALA A 70 6.59 -20.36 -9.28
C ALA A 70 7.51 -19.20 -9.69
N THR A 71 8.02 -19.21 -10.93
CA THR A 71 8.85 -18.11 -11.46
C THR A 71 8.05 -16.82 -11.61
N VAL A 72 6.79 -16.90 -12.03
CA VAL A 72 5.86 -15.76 -12.06
C VAL A 72 5.69 -15.17 -10.65
N GLY A 73 5.47 -16.01 -9.66
CA GLY A 73 5.35 -15.60 -8.26
C GLY A 73 6.60 -14.86 -7.75
N TRP A 74 7.79 -15.39 -8.06
CA TRP A 74 9.06 -14.72 -7.74
C TRP A 74 9.22 -13.39 -8.48
N ALA A 75 8.97 -13.35 -9.79
CA ALA A 75 9.08 -12.14 -10.59
C ALA A 75 8.17 -11.01 -10.06
N ILE A 76 6.99 -11.33 -9.54
CA ILE A 76 6.07 -10.34 -8.95
C ILE A 76 6.47 -9.99 -7.51
N GLY A 77 6.79 -10.97 -6.67
CA GLY A 77 7.05 -10.76 -5.25
C GLY A 77 8.38 -10.07 -4.94
N LEU A 78 9.42 -10.26 -5.76
CA LEU A 78 10.75 -9.69 -5.54
C LEU A 78 10.76 -8.17 -5.44
N GLN A 79 9.87 -7.47 -6.16
CA GLN A 79 9.73 -6.02 -6.05
C GLN A 79 9.37 -5.62 -4.61
N SER A 80 8.32 -6.22 -4.02
CA SER A 80 7.88 -5.87 -2.67
C SER A 80 8.90 -6.27 -1.60
N LEU A 81 9.65 -7.34 -1.82
CA LEU A 81 10.80 -7.68 -0.96
C LEU A 81 11.90 -6.61 -1.05
N ALA A 82 12.23 -6.14 -2.25
CA ALA A 82 13.19 -5.04 -2.42
C ALA A 82 12.70 -3.75 -1.75
N THR A 83 11.40 -3.41 -1.90
CA THR A 83 10.77 -2.28 -1.21
C THR A 83 10.91 -2.40 0.30
N LEU A 84 10.61 -3.56 0.88
CA LEU A 84 10.72 -3.82 2.32
C LEU A 84 12.15 -3.65 2.82
N LEU A 85 13.11 -4.28 2.14
CA LEU A 85 14.52 -4.27 2.54
C LEU A 85 15.15 -2.87 2.47
N THR A 86 14.69 -2.04 1.52
CA THR A 86 15.22 -0.69 1.31
C THR A 86 14.43 0.41 2.02
N ARG A 87 13.30 0.07 2.67
CA ARG A 87 12.43 1.06 3.33
C ARG A 87 13.15 1.84 4.45
N HIS A 88 14.02 1.17 5.20
CA HIS A 88 14.81 1.83 6.25
C HIS A 88 15.78 2.86 5.67
N GLN A 89 16.47 2.53 4.58
CA GLN A 89 17.39 3.41 3.89
C GLN A 89 16.65 4.60 3.28
N ALA A 90 15.47 4.37 2.68
CA ALA A 90 14.62 5.42 2.16
C ALA A 90 14.19 6.42 3.25
N GLY A 91 13.78 5.92 4.42
CA GLY A 91 13.46 6.76 5.58
C GLY A 91 14.66 7.60 6.04
N THR A 92 15.84 6.97 6.16
CA THR A 92 17.07 7.65 6.55
C THR A 92 17.47 8.74 5.56
N LEU A 93 17.33 8.46 4.26
CA LEU A 93 17.64 9.42 3.19
C LEU A 93 16.66 10.61 3.20
N CYS A 94 15.37 10.35 3.45
CA CYS A 94 14.37 11.40 3.67
C CYS A 94 14.72 12.32 4.84
N ASP A 95 15.15 11.75 5.96
CA ASP A 95 15.50 12.50 7.17
C ASP A 95 16.76 13.35 6.97
N GLN A 96 17.75 12.81 6.24
CA GLN A 96 19.05 13.47 6.04
C GLN A 96 19.06 14.48 4.89
N ARG A 97 18.48 14.13 3.73
CA ARG A 97 18.52 14.94 2.51
C ARG A 97 17.20 15.59 2.16
N GLY A 98 16.17 15.32 2.93
CA GLY A 98 14.81 15.82 2.75
C GLY A 98 13.95 14.97 1.82
N PRO A 99 12.61 15.08 1.96
CA PRO A 99 11.65 14.32 1.18
C PRO A 99 11.78 14.48 -0.33
N ARG A 100 12.07 15.71 -0.78
CA ARG A 100 12.25 16.03 -2.21
C ARG A 100 13.34 15.21 -2.86
N PHE A 101 14.49 15.05 -2.19
CA PHE A 101 15.61 14.28 -2.73
C PHE A 101 15.22 12.80 -2.94
N ALA A 102 14.55 12.19 -1.95
CA ALA A 102 14.10 10.81 -2.06
C ALA A 102 13.11 10.60 -3.21
N VAL A 103 12.16 11.53 -3.41
CA VAL A 103 11.20 11.48 -4.52
C VAL A 103 11.88 11.61 -5.87
N LEU A 104 12.75 12.60 -6.02
CA LEU A 104 13.45 12.88 -7.29
C LEU A 104 14.44 11.77 -7.68
N LEU A 105 14.93 10.98 -6.72
CA LEU A 105 15.73 9.79 -6.98
C LEU A 105 14.84 8.56 -7.23
N GLY A 106 13.78 8.37 -6.44
CA GLY A 106 12.94 7.18 -6.49
C GLY A 106 12.13 7.05 -7.77
N LEU A 107 11.54 8.13 -8.27
CA LEU A 107 10.70 8.09 -9.47
C LEU A 107 11.49 7.71 -10.76
N PRO A 108 12.68 8.28 -11.04
CA PRO A 108 13.51 7.83 -12.17
C PRO A 108 13.97 6.36 -12.02
N LEU A 109 14.31 5.92 -10.79
CA LEU A 109 14.62 4.50 -10.55
C LEU A 109 13.43 3.61 -10.90
N THR A 110 12.21 4.01 -10.52
CA THR A 110 11.00 3.28 -10.91
C THR A 110 10.83 3.29 -12.44
N ALA A 111 11.14 4.39 -13.11
CA ALA A 111 11.11 4.46 -14.59
C ALA A 111 12.10 3.50 -15.25
N CYS A 112 13.26 3.26 -14.65
CA CYS A 112 14.22 2.28 -15.15
C CYS A 112 13.65 0.85 -15.22
N SER A 113 12.66 0.49 -14.41
CA SER A 113 11.97 -0.79 -14.54
C SER A 113 11.19 -0.90 -15.85
N GLY A 114 10.49 0.16 -16.24
CA GLY A 114 9.80 0.22 -17.54
C GLY A 114 10.77 0.06 -18.72
N LEU A 115 11.95 0.70 -18.63
CA LEU A 115 13.02 0.52 -19.62
C LEU A 115 13.50 -0.94 -19.66
N ALA A 116 13.69 -1.58 -18.50
CA ALA A 116 14.08 -2.99 -18.44
C ALA A 116 13.03 -3.89 -19.12
N TYR A 117 11.73 -3.60 -18.97
CA TYR A 117 10.66 -4.35 -19.64
C TYR A 117 10.70 -4.18 -21.16
N VAL A 118 10.95 -2.96 -21.64
CA VAL A 118 11.13 -2.70 -23.08
C VAL A 118 12.35 -3.48 -23.61
N LEU A 119 13.49 -3.38 -22.93
CA LEU A 119 14.72 -4.06 -23.35
C LEU A 119 14.57 -5.60 -23.38
N ALA A 120 13.91 -6.18 -22.36
CA ALA A 120 13.65 -7.62 -22.31
C ALA A 120 12.76 -8.11 -23.44
N SER A 121 11.89 -7.23 -23.99
CA SER A 121 10.94 -7.58 -25.06
C SER A 121 11.48 -7.35 -26.46
N VAL A 122 12.31 -6.29 -26.65
CA VAL A 122 12.76 -5.85 -27.99
C VAL A 122 14.10 -6.47 -28.37
N LEU A 123 14.98 -6.70 -27.38
CA LEU A 123 16.28 -7.27 -27.66
C LEU A 123 16.17 -8.80 -27.94
N PRO A 124 16.95 -9.35 -28.86
CA PRO A 124 16.97 -10.78 -29.17
C PRO A 124 17.71 -11.57 -28.07
N LEU A 125 17.16 -11.55 -26.87
CA LEU A 125 17.73 -12.23 -25.70
C LEU A 125 17.17 -13.66 -25.59
N GLY A 126 17.97 -14.58 -25.05
CA GLY A 126 17.43 -15.88 -24.64
C GLY A 126 16.49 -15.73 -23.42
N ALA A 127 15.55 -16.68 -23.26
CA ALA A 127 14.51 -16.63 -22.24
C ALA A 127 15.05 -16.38 -20.81
N ALA A 128 16.16 -17.04 -20.45
CA ALA A 128 16.78 -16.84 -19.11
C ALA A 128 17.35 -15.43 -18.94
N THR A 129 17.95 -14.84 -19.97
CA THR A 129 18.49 -13.48 -19.93
C THR A 129 17.36 -12.45 -19.87
N SER A 130 16.29 -12.62 -20.66
CA SER A 130 15.09 -11.77 -20.59
C SER A 130 14.48 -11.81 -19.19
N LEU A 131 14.33 -12.99 -18.61
CA LEU A 131 13.85 -13.14 -17.23
C LEU A 131 14.76 -12.42 -16.23
N ALA A 132 16.08 -12.53 -16.35
CA ALA A 132 17.03 -11.84 -15.48
C ALA A 132 16.87 -10.31 -15.57
N VAL A 133 16.71 -9.76 -16.79
CA VAL A 133 16.48 -8.33 -17.02
C VAL A 133 15.15 -7.89 -16.38
N LEU A 134 14.08 -8.68 -16.52
CA LEU A 134 12.79 -8.41 -15.88
C LEU A 134 12.90 -8.40 -14.35
N ILE A 135 13.60 -9.38 -13.77
CA ILE A 135 13.84 -9.45 -12.30
C ILE A 135 14.63 -8.25 -11.81
N VAL A 136 15.71 -7.88 -12.49
CA VAL A 136 16.49 -6.68 -12.15
C VAL A 136 15.59 -5.43 -12.21
N GLY A 137 14.79 -5.30 -13.26
CA GLY A 137 13.79 -4.22 -13.37
C GLY A 137 12.85 -4.18 -12.17
N ARG A 138 12.34 -5.34 -11.71
CA ARG A 138 11.47 -5.44 -10.53
C ARG A 138 12.18 -5.04 -9.24
N LEU A 139 13.42 -5.44 -9.04
CA LEU A 139 14.23 -5.06 -7.87
C LEU A 139 14.48 -3.54 -7.83
N VAL A 140 14.83 -2.96 -8.98
CA VAL A 140 15.02 -1.50 -9.12
C VAL A 140 13.71 -0.75 -8.90
N ALA A 141 12.57 -1.27 -9.39
CA ALA A 141 11.26 -0.71 -9.11
C ALA A 141 10.96 -0.67 -7.60
N GLY A 142 11.27 -1.76 -6.88
CA GLY A 142 11.07 -1.83 -5.43
C GLY A 142 11.91 -0.81 -4.65
N LEU A 143 13.18 -0.63 -5.05
CA LEU A 143 14.04 0.42 -4.50
C LEU A 143 13.44 1.81 -4.79
N GLY A 144 13.01 2.07 -6.02
CA GLY A 144 12.36 3.32 -6.41
C GLY A 144 11.08 3.58 -5.62
N GLU A 145 10.22 2.56 -5.49
CA GLU A 145 8.97 2.61 -4.72
C GLU A 145 9.20 3.01 -3.26
N SER A 146 10.16 2.35 -2.60
CA SER A 146 10.55 2.65 -1.23
C SER A 146 10.91 4.13 -1.04
N LEU A 147 11.67 4.69 -1.97
CA LEU A 147 12.12 6.08 -1.94
C LEU A 147 10.99 7.07 -2.24
N PHE A 148 10.27 6.89 -3.36
CA PHE A 148 9.27 7.89 -3.74
C PHE A 148 8.05 7.88 -2.82
N LEU A 149 7.59 6.71 -2.36
CA LEU A 149 6.45 6.64 -1.45
C LEU A 149 6.78 7.27 -0.10
N THR A 150 7.92 6.91 0.51
CA THR A 150 8.38 7.49 1.77
C THR A 150 8.54 9.00 1.64
N GLY A 151 9.13 9.45 0.54
CA GLY A 151 9.33 10.87 0.25
C GLY A 151 8.02 11.63 0.06
N LEU A 152 7.09 11.14 -0.76
CA LEU A 152 5.80 11.80 -1.02
C LEU A 152 4.92 11.83 0.23
N MET A 153 4.90 10.77 1.04
CA MET A 153 4.20 10.76 2.33
C MET A 153 4.77 11.81 3.29
N SER A 154 6.08 11.82 3.48
CA SER A 154 6.76 12.80 4.34
C SER A 154 6.54 14.22 3.85
N TRP A 155 6.57 14.43 2.54
CA TRP A 155 6.31 15.73 1.91
C TRP A 155 4.88 16.20 2.13
N GLY A 156 3.90 15.30 1.92
CA GLY A 156 2.49 15.59 2.17
C GLY A 156 2.23 16.00 3.62
N ILE A 157 2.78 15.25 4.58
CA ILE A 157 2.65 15.54 6.02
C ILE A 157 3.28 16.88 6.38
N ALA A 158 4.47 17.16 5.87
CA ALA A 158 5.16 18.42 6.14
C ALA A 158 4.40 19.66 5.61
N ARG A 159 3.65 19.51 4.50
CA ARG A 159 2.86 20.61 3.91
C ARG A 159 1.55 20.88 4.65
N VAL A 160 0.90 19.88 5.19
CA VAL A 160 -0.41 20.07 5.85
C VAL A 160 -0.33 20.05 7.38
N GLY A 161 0.84 19.74 7.92
CA GLY A 161 1.11 19.65 9.34
C GLY A 161 0.78 18.29 9.95
N PRO A 162 1.43 17.95 11.09
CA PRO A 162 1.33 16.63 11.73
C PRO A 162 -0.09 16.30 12.23
N ALA A 163 -0.92 17.31 12.56
CA ALA A 163 -2.30 17.12 12.96
C ALA A 163 -3.17 16.47 11.86
N ARG A 164 -2.78 16.58 10.58
CA ARG A 164 -3.52 16.06 9.43
C ARG A 164 -2.85 14.85 8.77
N THR A 165 -1.92 14.19 9.45
CA THR A 165 -1.24 12.97 8.96
C THR A 165 -2.23 11.90 8.50
N GLY A 166 -3.33 11.68 9.24
CA GLY A 166 -4.37 10.72 8.86
C GLY A 166 -5.02 11.03 7.50
N SER A 167 -5.25 12.32 7.20
CA SER A 167 -5.79 12.74 5.91
C SER A 167 -4.81 12.48 4.76
N VAL A 168 -3.52 12.77 4.95
CA VAL A 168 -2.48 12.47 3.95
C VAL A 168 -2.45 10.97 3.65
N MET A 169 -2.42 10.14 4.69
CA MET A 169 -2.39 8.69 4.55
C MET A 169 -3.63 8.15 3.84
N SER A 170 -4.81 8.73 4.12
CA SER A 170 -6.05 8.34 3.45
C SER A 170 -6.00 8.64 1.95
N TRP A 171 -5.60 9.84 1.55
CA TRP A 171 -5.50 10.24 0.14
C TRP A 171 -4.41 9.48 -0.60
N VAL A 172 -3.24 9.30 0.03
CA VAL A 172 -2.16 8.47 -0.52
C VAL A 172 -2.61 7.01 -0.69
N GLY A 173 -3.31 6.45 0.30
CA GLY A 173 -3.87 5.11 0.21
C GLY A 173 -4.88 4.95 -0.92
N ILE A 174 -5.77 5.94 -1.14
CA ILE A 174 -6.69 5.96 -2.29
C ILE A 174 -5.89 5.95 -3.60
N ALA A 175 -4.86 6.78 -3.72
CA ALA A 175 -4.03 6.85 -4.92
C ALA A 175 -3.32 5.52 -5.22
N ILE A 176 -2.73 4.89 -4.20
CA ILE A 176 -2.05 3.59 -4.31
C ILE A 176 -3.01 2.54 -4.86
N TYR A 177 -4.15 2.35 -4.20
CA TYR A 177 -5.05 1.26 -4.56
C TYR A 177 -5.88 1.56 -5.81
N ALA A 178 -6.13 2.83 -6.14
CA ALA A 178 -6.67 3.20 -7.44
C ALA A 178 -5.69 2.85 -8.58
N ALA A 179 -4.40 3.13 -8.40
CA ALA A 179 -3.37 2.77 -9.37
C ALA A 179 -3.20 1.25 -9.49
N LEU A 180 -3.13 0.53 -8.35
CA LEU A 180 -3.03 -0.93 -8.34
C LEU A 180 -4.22 -1.58 -9.05
N GLY A 181 -5.39 -1.01 -8.88
CA GLY A 181 -6.59 -1.55 -9.47
C GLY A 181 -6.78 -1.25 -10.94
N LEU A 182 -6.39 -0.08 -11.41
CA LEU A 182 -6.51 0.31 -12.80
C LEU A 182 -5.33 -0.19 -13.66
N GLY A 183 -4.16 -0.34 -13.06
CA GLY A 183 -2.94 -0.64 -13.82
C GLY A 183 -2.95 -2.00 -14.50
N ALA A 184 -3.26 -3.08 -13.78
CA ALA A 184 -3.27 -4.41 -14.35
C ALA A 184 -4.27 -4.58 -15.51
N PRO A 185 -5.54 -4.09 -15.42
CA PRO A 185 -6.44 -4.04 -16.57
C PRO A 185 -5.91 -3.23 -17.75
N LEU A 186 -5.28 -2.08 -17.50
CA LEU A 186 -4.67 -1.26 -18.56
C LEU A 186 -3.53 -2.01 -19.25
N GLY A 187 -2.66 -2.66 -18.49
CA GLY A 187 -1.56 -3.47 -19.06
C GLY A 187 -2.08 -4.60 -19.94
N LEU A 188 -3.12 -5.30 -19.50
CA LEU A 188 -3.76 -6.37 -20.28
C LEU A 188 -4.49 -5.84 -21.52
N ALA A 189 -5.00 -4.62 -21.52
CA ALA A 189 -5.62 -3.99 -22.68
C ALA A 189 -4.58 -3.51 -23.72
N VAL A 190 -3.40 -3.09 -23.25
CA VAL A 190 -2.30 -2.60 -24.10
C VAL A 190 -1.52 -3.77 -24.76
N GLN A 191 -1.33 -4.86 -24.04
CA GLN A 191 -0.49 -5.99 -24.47
C GLN A 191 -0.90 -6.59 -25.83
N PRO A 192 -2.18 -6.81 -26.15
CA PRO A 192 -2.56 -7.37 -27.46
C PRO A 192 -2.25 -6.45 -28.64
N CYS A 193 -2.24 -5.12 -28.43
CA CYS A 193 -2.03 -4.13 -29.50
C CYS A 193 -0.54 -3.77 -29.68
N PHE A 194 0.21 -3.70 -28.60
CA PHE A 194 1.59 -3.17 -28.61
C PHE A 194 2.61 -4.14 -27.99
N GLY A 195 2.21 -5.37 -27.68
CA GLY A 195 3.05 -6.34 -27.00
C GLY A 195 3.45 -5.92 -25.59
N PHE A 196 4.32 -6.71 -24.95
CA PHE A 196 4.84 -6.38 -23.62
C PHE A 196 5.76 -5.15 -23.62
N ALA A 197 6.39 -4.83 -24.75
CA ALA A 197 7.14 -3.59 -24.93
C ALA A 197 6.25 -2.34 -24.72
N GLY A 198 5.02 -2.34 -25.25
CA GLY A 198 4.06 -1.25 -25.03
C GLY A 198 3.69 -1.05 -23.56
N VAL A 199 3.54 -2.15 -22.81
CA VAL A 199 3.36 -2.14 -21.36
C VAL A 199 4.57 -1.51 -20.67
N GLY A 200 5.79 -1.88 -21.08
CA GLY A 200 7.05 -1.31 -20.59
C GLY A 200 7.17 0.19 -20.85
N VAL A 201 6.75 0.66 -22.05
CA VAL A 201 6.77 2.10 -22.38
C VAL A 201 5.85 2.91 -21.46
N ILE A 202 4.64 2.42 -21.16
CA ILE A 202 3.74 3.11 -20.25
C ILE A 202 4.30 3.08 -18.84
N ALA A 203 4.86 1.97 -18.38
CA ALA A 203 5.53 1.84 -17.09
C ALA A 203 6.77 2.77 -16.97
N LEU A 204 7.44 3.10 -18.07
CA LEU A 204 8.52 4.09 -18.14
C LEU A 204 7.98 5.53 -18.02
N ILE A 205 6.93 5.87 -18.78
CA ILE A 205 6.44 7.24 -18.92
C ILE A 205 5.73 7.71 -17.63
N THR A 206 4.92 6.86 -16.99
CA THR A 206 4.09 7.27 -15.85
C THR A 206 4.90 7.79 -14.66
N PRO A 207 6.01 7.18 -14.20
CA PRO A 207 6.81 7.75 -13.12
C PRO A 207 7.63 8.97 -13.56
N LEU A 208 7.95 9.12 -14.86
CA LEU A 208 8.58 10.35 -15.37
C LEU A 208 7.60 11.53 -15.35
N LEU A 209 6.31 11.30 -15.63
CA LEU A 209 5.28 12.33 -15.43
C LEU A 209 5.13 12.70 -13.96
N ALA A 210 5.16 11.71 -13.05
CA ALA A 210 5.18 11.97 -11.61
C ALA A 210 6.42 12.77 -11.19
N TRP A 211 7.57 12.47 -11.77
CA TRP A 211 8.82 13.19 -11.54
C TRP A 211 8.74 14.64 -12.01
N ALA A 212 8.16 14.90 -13.19
CA ALA A 212 7.93 16.25 -13.70
C ALA A 212 7.00 17.08 -12.78
N ILE A 213 5.98 16.44 -12.17
CA ILE A 213 5.16 17.08 -11.15
C ILE A 213 5.99 17.36 -9.90
N ALA A 214 6.78 16.41 -9.44
CA ALA A 214 7.61 16.54 -8.24
C ALA A 214 8.66 17.64 -8.35
N LEU A 215 9.20 17.90 -9.55
CA LEU A 215 10.13 19.01 -9.81
C LEU A 215 9.51 20.38 -9.50
N ARG A 216 8.20 20.53 -9.70
CA ARG A 216 7.46 21.78 -9.48
C ARG A 216 7.00 21.98 -8.03
N LEU A 217 7.10 20.95 -7.20
CA LEU A 217 6.70 21.05 -5.80
C LEU A 217 7.76 21.80 -4.98
N PRO A 218 7.34 22.70 -4.06
CA PRO A 218 8.28 23.44 -3.23
C PRO A 218 9.07 22.50 -2.31
N ALA A 219 10.34 22.77 -2.13
CA ALA A 219 11.17 22.01 -1.21
C ALA A 219 10.65 22.13 0.23
N VAL A 220 10.74 21.03 0.99
CA VAL A 220 10.46 20.99 2.41
C VAL A 220 11.77 20.63 3.12
N PRO A 221 12.12 21.33 4.21
CA PRO A 221 13.33 21.03 4.97
C PRO A 221 13.40 19.58 5.41
N ALA A 222 14.61 19.05 5.49
CA ALA A 222 14.85 17.74 6.12
C ALA A 222 14.42 17.80 7.59
N SER A 223 13.74 16.76 8.04
CA SER A 223 13.29 16.64 9.43
C SER A 223 14.47 16.20 10.30
N GLY A 224 15.48 17.00 10.50
CA GLY A 224 16.71 16.70 11.23
C GLY A 224 16.53 16.27 12.69
N GLY A 225 15.62 15.38 12.99
CA GLY A 225 15.29 14.88 14.32
C GLY A 225 16.03 13.61 14.68
N PRO A 226 16.88 13.66 15.73
CA PRO A 226 17.46 12.47 16.29
C PRO A 226 16.53 11.91 17.36
N GLN A 227 15.78 10.89 17.10
CA GLN A 227 15.43 9.93 18.16
C GLN A 227 14.81 8.69 17.51
N ARG A 228 15.69 7.79 17.17
CA ARG A 228 15.32 6.47 16.67
C ARG A 228 14.88 5.59 17.84
N VAL A 229 13.57 5.51 18.08
CA VAL A 229 13.07 4.35 18.83
C VAL A 229 13.38 3.13 17.96
N PRO A 230 14.04 2.09 18.47
CA PRO A 230 14.39 0.93 17.69
C PRO A 230 13.14 0.30 17.05
N PHE A 231 13.24 -0.05 15.76
CA PHE A 231 12.16 -0.65 14.95
C PHE A 231 11.46 -1.82 15.68
N HIS A 232 12.23 -2.69 16.32
CA HIS A 232 11.71 -3.87 17.02
C HIS A 232 10.81 -3.55 18.22
N ARG A 233 11.01 -2.40 18.92
CA ARG A 233 10.15 -2.02 20.05
C ARG A 233 8.75 -1.60 19.58
N VAL A 234 8.68 -0.84 18.49
CA VAL A 234 7.39 -0.45 17.91
C VAL A 234 6.69 -1.66 17.29
N LEU A 235 7.45 -2.55 16.64
CA LEU A 235 6.95 -3.78 16.04
C LEU A 235 6.24 -4.67 17.08
N GLY A 236 6.82 -4.82 18.28
CA GLY A 236 6.23 -5.58 19.39
C GLY A 236 4.89 -5.04 19.89
N LEU A 237 4.60 -3.74 19.69
CA LEU A 237 3.32 -3.13 20.08
C LEU A 237 2.24 -3.28 19.01
N ILE A 238 2.63 -3.31 17.72
CA ILE A 238 1.68 -3.30 16.59
C ILE A 238 1.62 -4.63 15.83
N TRP A 239 2.32 -5.69 16.29
CA TRP A 239 2.43 -6.95 15.53
C TRP A 239 1.08 -7.61 15.24
N ARG A 240 0.12 -7.55 16.20
CA ARG A 240 -1.21 -8.16 16.01
C ARG A 240 -1.99 -7.46 14.89
N PRO A 241 -2.25 -6.13 14.93
CA PRO A 241 -2.93 -5.46 13.83
C PRO A 241 -2.10 -5.51 12.53
N GLY A 242 -0.76 -5.53 12.62
CA GLY A 242 0.13 -5.71 11.48
C GLY A 242 -0.03 -7.08 10.83
N LEU A 243 -0.06 -8.15 11.62
CA LEU A 243 -0.24 -9.51 11.10
C LEU A 243 -1.63 -9.70 10.46
N VAL A 244 -2.69 -9.12 11.05
CA VAL A 244 -4.02 -9.11 10.43
C VAL A 244 -3.99 -8.41 9.07
N LEU A 245 -3.29 -7.27 8.96
CA LEU A 245 -3.11 -6.58 7.68
C LEU A 245 -2.32 -7.44 6.69
N ALA A 246 -1.22 -8.07 7.12
CA ALA A 246 -0.44 -8.96 6.25
C ALA A 246 -1.30 -10.10 5.70
N LEU A 247 -2.04 -10.77 6.56
CA LEU A 247 -2.91 -11.87 6.17
C LEU A 247 -4.04 -11.42 5.22
N ALA A 248 -4.63 -10.24 5.46
CA ALA A 248 -5.62 -9.64 4.56
C ALA A 248 -5.01 -9.17 3.22
N THR A 249 -3.73 -8.95 3.15
CA THR A 249 -3.05 -8.58 1.88
C THR A 249 -2.79 -9.81 1.00
N VAL A 250 -2.73 -11.02 1.56
CA VAL A 250 -2.49 -12.27 0.81
C VAL A 250 -3.50 -12.48 -0.33
N PRO A 251 -4.83 -12.33 -0.16
CA PRO A 251 -5.81 -12.43 -1.23
C PRO A 251 -5.52 -11.52 -2.43
N TYR A 252 -5.23 -10.26 -2.15
CA TYR A 252 -4.87 -9.30 -3.20
C TYR A 252 -3.59 -9.72 -3.93
N ALA A 253 -2.54 -10.11 -3.19
CA ALA A 253 -1.27 -10.54 -3.77
C ALA A 253 -1.45 -11.81 -4.64
N ALA A 254 -2.27 -12.77 -4.19
CA ALA A 254 -2.61 -13.96 -4.95
C ALA A 254 -3.38 -13.61 -6.24
N MET A 255 -4.37 -12.71 -6.16
CA MET A 255 -5.09 -12.24 -7.35
C MET A 255 -4.17 -11.51 -8.33
N ALA A 256 -3.33 -10.59 -7.85
CA ALA A 256 -2.42 -9.82 -8.69
C ALA A 256 -1.44 -10.72 -9.48
N ALA A 257 -1.01 -11.83 -8.89
CA ALA A 257 -0.06 -12.76 -9.50
C ALA A 257 -0.73 -13.85 -10.36
N PHE A 258 -1.87 -14.39 -9.92
CA PHE A 258 -2.39 -15.64 -10.46
C PHE A 258 -3.78 -15.55 -11.10
N LEU A 259 -4.53 -14.45 -10.93
CA LEU A 259 -5.87 -14.34 -11.50
C LEU A 259 -5.85 -14.37 -13.03
N THR A 260 -4.91 -13.67 -13.66
CA THR A 260 -4.74 -13.69 -15.11
C THR A 260 -4.38 -15.10 -15.63
N LEU A 261 -3.49 -15.79 -14.90
CA LEU A 261 -3.13 -17.17 -15.22
C LEU A 261 -4.31 -18.13 -15.03
N ASN A 262 -5.14 -17.91 -14.00
CA ASN A 262 -6.35 -18.69 -13.77
C ASN A 262 -7.33 -18.57 -14.96
N TYR A 263 -7.53 -17.35 -15.46
CA TYR A 263 -8.34 -17.12 -16.66
C TYR A 263 -7.78 -17.83 -17.88
N ALA A 264 -6.45 -17.76 -18.08
CA ALA A 264 -5.78 -18.41 -19.22
C ALA A 264 -5.93 -19.94 -19.16
N VAL A 265 -5.80 -20.57 -17.99
CA VAL A 265 -5.96 -22.02 -17.81
C VAL A 265 -7.38 -22.48 -18.13
N HIS A 266 -8.39 -21.68 -17.80
CA HIS A 266 -9.80 -22.01 -18.09
C HIS A 266 -10.25 -21.57 -19.50
N GLY A 267 -9.38 -20.95 -20.29
CA GLY A 267 -9.74 -20.41 -21.60
C GLY A 267 -10.71 -19.22 -21.53
N TRP A 268 -10.78 -18.51 -20.40
CA TRP A 268 -11.67 -17.38 -20.23
C TRP A 268 -11.03 -16.10 -20.77
N ALA A 269 -11.82 -15.32 -21.48
CA ALA A 269 -11.41 -14.00 -21.96
C ALA A 269 -11.57 -12.93 -20.85
N HIS A 270 -10.91 -11.78 -21.06
CA HIS A 270 -11.13 -10.55 -20.29
C HIS A 270 -10.83 -10.65 -18.80
N ALA A 271 -9.71 -11.27 -18.40
CA ALA A 271 -9.25 -11.31 -16.99
C ALA A 271 -9.21 -9.91 -16.31
N GLY A 272 -8.99 -8.86 -17.09
CA GLY A 272 -9.02 -7.46 -16.62
C GLY A 272 -10.35 -7.06 -15.99
N THR A 273 -11.48 -7.65 -16.39
CA THR A 273 -12.80 -7.31 -15.81
C THR A 273 -12.91 -7.68 -14.33
N ALA A 274 -12.30 -8.80 -13.92
CA ALA A 274 -12.28 -9.19 -12.50
C ALA A 274 -11.41 -8.23 -11.66
N LEU A 275 -10.25 -7.82 -12.20
CA LEU A 275 -9.39 -6.83 -11.53
C LEU A 275 -10.05 -5.44 -11.48
N LEU A 276 -10.79 -5.05 -12.52
CA LEU A 276 -11.61 -3.83 -12.50
C LEU A 276 -12.72 -3.90 -11.45
N GLY A 277 -13.42 -5.05 -11.34
CA GLY A 277 -14.43 -5.29 -10.30
C GLY A 277 -13.88 -5.13 -8.90
N PHE A 278 -12.72 -5.74 -8.62
CA PHE A 278 -11.99 -5.56 -7.36
C PHE A 278 -11.74 -4.09 -7.08
N SER A 279 -11.20 -3.37 -8.05
CA SER A 279 -10.77 -1.98 -7.88
C SER A 279 -11.93 -1.02 -7.73
N ALA A 280 -12.99 -1.20 -8.53
CA ALA A 280 -14.19 -0.39 -8.43
C ALA A 280 -14.84 -0.55 -7.05
N ALA A 281 -14.97 -1.78 -6.55
CA ALA A 281 -15.48 -2.05 -5.21
C ALA A 281 -14.57 -1.46 -4.12
N TYR A 282 -13.25 -1.63 -4.25
CA TYR A 282 -12.28 -1.07 -3.32
C TYR A 282 -12.42 0.45 -3.21
N ILE A 283 -12.40 1.16 -4.37
CA ILE A 283 -12.49 2.63 -4.41
C ILE A 283 -13.84 3.10 -3.87
N LEU A 284 -14.94 2.49 -4.31
CA LEU A 284 -16.28 2.85 -3.89
C LEU A 284 -16.45 2.75 -2.37
N VAL A 285 -16.06 1.61 -1.80
CA VAL A 285 -16.13 1.39 -0.34
C VAL A 285 -15.20 2.34 0.41
N ARG A 286 -14.02 2.66 -0.14
CA ARG A 286 -13.09 3.61 0.46
C ARG A 286 -13.66 5.02 0.52
N LEU A 287 -14.34 5.45 -0.53
CA LEU A 287 -14.96 6.78 -0.59
C LEU A 287 -16.18 6.89 0.32
N LEU A 288 -17.05 5.88 0.33
CA LEU A 288 -18.29 5.90 1.08
C LEU A 288 -18.15 5.44 2.54
N GLY A 289 -17.23 4.50 2.78
CA GLY A 289 -17.08 3.78 4.06
C GLY A 289 -15.92 4.26 4.94
N SER A 290 -15.18 5.31 4.56
CA SER A 290 -13.99 5.75 5.31
C SER A 290 -14.27 6.09 6.78
N GLY A 291 -15.47 6.53 7.14
CA GLY A 291 -15.90 6.82 8.51
C GLY A 291 -16.48 5.61 9.28
N LEU A 292 -16.64 4.45 8.65
CA LEU A 292 -17.21 3.26 9.29
C LEU A 292 -16.39 2.75 10.50
N PRO A 293 -15.05 2.69 10.45
CA PRO A 293 -14.25 2.28 11.60
C PRO A 293 -14.45 3.14 12.84
N ASP A 294 -14.74 4.44 12.66
CA ASP A 294 -14.98 5.36 13.78
C ASP A 294 -16.39 5.21 14.33
N ARG A 295 -17.39 4.93 13.48
CA ARG A 295 -18.82 4.81 13.86
C ARG A 295 -19.17 3.44 14.43
N LEU A 296 -18.76 2.37 13.78
CA LEU A 296 -19.09 0.98 14.11
C LEU A 296 -18.01 0.29 14.95
N GLY A 297 -16.85 0.95 15.09
CA GLY A 297 -15.67 0.40 15.75
C GLY A 297 -14.77 -0.41 14.80
N ALA A 298 -13.47 -0.14 14.89
CA ALA A 298 -12.45 -0.70 13.99
C ALA A 298 -12.47 -2.24 13.93
N SER A 299 -12.65 -2.92 15.07
CA SER A 299 -12.70 -4.38 15.10
C SER A 299 -13.95 -4.98 14.45
N ALA A 300 -15.11 -4.30 14.53
CA ALA A 300 -16.33 -4.79 13.90
C ALA A 300 -16.25 -4.68 12.38
N VAL A 301 -15.76 -3.52 11.91
CA VAL A 301 -15.54 -3.27 10.48
C VAL A 301 -14.54 -4.26 9.92
N ALA A 302 -13.42 -4.51 10.61
CA ALA A 302 -12.42 -5.48 10.16
C ALA A 302 -12.98 -6.91 10.04
N VAL A 303 -13.81 -7.36 10.98
CA VAL A 303 -14.45 -8.70 10.89
C VAL A 303 -15.36 -8.79 9.67
N GLY A 304 -16.24 -7.81 9.46
CA GLY A 304 -17.10 -7.79 8.27
C GLY A 304 -16.28 -7.75 6.97
N SER A 305 -15.25 -6.92 6.93
CA SER A 305 -14.34 -6.80 5.80
C SER A 305 -13.64 -8.11 5.47
N LEU A 306 -13.03 -8.77 6.44
CA LEU A 306 -12.35 -10.05 6.25
C LEU A 306 -13.33 -11.17 5.85
N ALA A 307 -14.57 -11.14 6.34
CA ALA A 307 -15.59 -12.11 5.93
C ALA A 307 -15.94 -11.98 4.44
N PHE A 308 -16.16 -10.74 3.94
CA PHE A 308 -16.38 -10.50 2.51
C PHE A 308 -15.19 -10.95 1.68
N GLU A 309 -13.98 -10.69 2.14
CA GLU A 309 -12.75 -11.08 1.47
C GLU A 309 -12.59 -12.60 1.39
N ALA A 310 -12.84 -13.31 2.49
CA ALA A 310 -12.81 -14.78 2.52
C ALA A 310 -13.85 -15.40 1.55
N VAL A 311 -15.08 -14.90 1.57
CA VAL A 311 -16.14 -15.34 0.64
C VAL A 311 -15.73 -15.07 -0.80
N GLY A 312 -15.16 -13.88 -1.08
CA GLY A 312 -14.68 -13.51 -2.42
C GLY A 312 -13.62 -14.49 -2.93
N GLN A 313 -12.66 -14.86 -2.10
CA GLN A 313 -11.60 -15.81 -2.47
C GLN A 313 -12.14 -17.24 -2.71
N VAL A 314 -13.07 -17.68 -1.89
CA VAL A 314 -13.75 -19.00 -2.09
C VAL A 314 -14.52 -19.01 -3.41
N LEU A 315 -15.20 -17.91 -3.75
CA LEU A 315 -15.91 -17.80 -5.03
C LEU A 315 -14.96 -17.85 -6.23
N ILE A 316 -13.78 -17.19 -6.15
CA ILE A 316 -12.79 -17.30 -7.23
C ILE A 316 -12.25 -18.73 -7.34
N TRP A 317 -11.97 -19.39 -6.20
CA TRP A 317 -11.48 -20.76 -6.19
C TRP A 317 -12.47 -21.73 -6.82
N GLN A 318 -13.77 -21.59 -6.55
CA GLN A 318 -14.84 -22.45 -7.08
C GLN A 318 -15.40 -21.97 -8.42
N ALA A 319 -14.85 -20.90 -9.01
CA ALA A 319 -15.42 -20.29 -10.19
C ALA A 319 -15.43 -21.26 -11.38
N GLY A 320 -16.62 -21.65 -11.83
CA GLY A 320 -16.84 -22.35 -13.09
C GLY A 320 -17.13 -21.41 -14.25
N THR A 321 -17.29 -20.12 -14.01
CA THR A 321 -17.58 -19.09 -15.02
C THR A 321 -16.78 -17.81 -14.74
N PRO A 322 -16.46 -16.99 -15.79
CA PRO A 322 -15.83 -15.69 -15.62
C PRO A 322 -16.62 -14.75 -14.71
N ALA A 323 -17.96 -14.78 -14.80
CA ALA A 323 -18.83 -13.94 -13.99
C ALA A 323 -18.69 -14.21 -12.48
N MET A 324 -18.56 -15.49 -12.11
CA MET A 324 -18.34 -15.89 -10.72
C MET A 324 -16.98 -15.42 -10.21
N ALA A 325 -15.94 -15.49 -11.04
CA ALA A 325 -14.62 -14.96 -10.71
C ALA A 325 -14.63 -13.43 -10.55
N VAL A 326 -15.38 -12.70 -11.41
CA VAL A 326 -15.59 -11.25 -11.29
C VAL A 326 -16.29 -10.91 -9.97
N LEU A 327 -17.36 -11.64 -9.62
CA LEU A 327 -18.08 -11.45 -8.36
C LEU A 327 -17.16 -11.66 -7.16
N GLY A 328 -16.38 -12.75 -7.18
CA GLY A 328 -15.43 -13.07 -6.10
C GLY A 328 -14.35 -12.01 -5.95
N ALA A 329 -13.79 -11.51 -7.07
CA ALA A 329 -12.83 -10.42 -7.07
C ALA A 329 -13.43 -9.11 -6.52
N THR A 330 -14.67 -8.80 -6.93
CA THR A 330 -15.41 -7.63 -6.44
C THR A 330 -15.64 -7.69 -4.93
N LEU A 331 -16.07 -8.84 -4.40
CA LEU A 331 -16.23 -9.04 -2.95
C LEU A 331 -14.91 -8.95 -2.19
N THR A 332 -13.83 -9.48 -2.77
CA THR A 332 -12.48 -9.33 -2.20
C THR A 332 -12.09 -7.85 -2.11
N GLY A 333 -12.35 -7.05 -3.15
CA GLY A 333 -12.07 -5.60 -3.15
C GLY A 333 -12.91 -4.84 -2.14
N LEU A 334 -14.19 -5.19 -2.01
CA LEU A 334 -15.09 -4.63 -1.01
C LEU A 334 -14.56 -4.88 0.41
N GLY A 335 -14.15 -6.12 0.70
CA GLY A 335 -13.60 -6.51 2.00
C GLY A 335 -12.26 -5.83 2.28
N PHE A 336 -11.30 -5.96 1.40
CA PHE A 336 -9.94 -5.44 1.60
C PHE A 336 -9.89 -3.93 1.86
N SER A 337 -10.81 -3.16 1.28
CA SER A 337 -10.80 -1.70 1.33
C SER A 337 -10.72 -1.11 2.75
N LEU A 338 -11.45 -1.67 3.71
CA LEU A 338 -11.54 -1.12 5.06
C LEU A 338 -10.62 -1.81 6.08
N VAL A 339 -9.95 -2.91 5.72
CA VAL A 339 -9.01 -3.58 6.65
C VAL A 339 -7.85 -2.67 7.02
N PHE A 340 -7.24 -2.01 6.02
CA PHE A 340 -6.10 -1.11 6.27
C PHE A 340 -6.43 0.01 7.27
N PRO A 341 -7.48 0.84 7.10
CA PRO A 341 -7.82 1.88 8.07
C PRO A 341 -8.26 1.32 9.42
N ALA A 342 -9.02 0.23 9.44
CA ALA A 342 -9.49 -0.38 10.69
C ALA A 342 -8.30 -0.89 11.52
N MET A 343 -7.37 -1.61 10.90
CA MET A 343 -6.16 -2.08 11.59
C MET A 343 -5.20 -0.94 11.92
N GLY A 344 -5.11 0.09 11.09
CA GLY A 344 -4.35 1.31 11.37
C GLY A 344 -4.82 2.03 12.62
N VAL A 345 -6.13 2.14 12.85
CA VAL A 345 -6.70 2.69 14.09
C VAL A 345 -6.30 1.85 15.30
N LEU A 346 -6.35 0.51 15.19
CA LEU A 346 -5.94 -0.38 16.27
C LEU A 346 -4.43 -0.28 16.54
N ALA A 347 -3.60 -0.21 15.51
CA ALA A 347 -2.15 -0.06 15.63
C ALA A 347 -1.77 1.25 16.31
N THR A 348 -2.38 2.37 15.91
CA THR A 348 -2.09 3.70 16.48
C THR A 348 -2.58 3.85 17.93
N ARG A 349 -3.66 3.15 18.31
CA ARG A 349 -4.12 3.10 19.71
C ARG A 349 -3.22 2.27 20.61
N SER A 350 -2.40 1.41 20.06
CA SER A 350 -1.48 0.53 20.81
C SER A 350 -0.16 1.19 21.16
N VAL A 351 0.08 2.44 20.70
CA VAL A 351 1.34 3.16 20.90
C VAL A 351 1.10 4.56 21.49
N PRO A 352 2.08 5.11 22.24
CA PRO A 352 2.04 6.49 22.72
C PRO A 352 1.86 7.50 21.57
N PRO A 353 1.24 8.68 21.82
CA PRO A 353 0.98 9.69 20.78
C PRO A 353 2.20 10.09 19.95
N GLU A 354 3.36 10.20 20.60
CA GLU A 354 4.65 10.61 19.99
C GLU A 354 5.18 9.58 18.98
N GLN A 355 4.75 8.31 19.12
CA GLN A 355 5.20 7.19 18.28
C GLN A 355 4.20 6.83 17.17
N ARG A 356 3.03 7.45 17.11
CA ARG A 356 1.97 7.09 16.15
C ARG A 356 2.40 7.18 14.70
N GLY A 357 3.13 8.22 14.31
CA GLY A 357 3.63 8.36 12.95
C GLY A 357 4.57 7.21 12.54
N ARG A 358 5.45 6.80 13.45
CA ARG A 358 6.37 5.65 13.23
C ARG A 358 5.62 4.31 13.21
N ALA A 359 4.62 4.15 14.09
CA ALA A 359 3.80 2.96 14.10
C ALA A 359 3.10 2.74 12.76
N VAL A 360 2.63 3.80 12.13
CA VAL A 360 1.98 3.72 10.83
C VAL A 360 2.98 3.35 9.72
N GLY A 361 4.19 3.93 9.72
CA GLY A 361 5.24 3.55 8.75
C GLY A 361 5.62 2.07 8.87
N ASN A 362 5.81 1.59 10.11
CA ASN A 362 6.13 0.19 10.37
C ASN A 362 4.94 -0.76 10.08
N PHE A 363 3.71 -0.26 10.22
CA PHE A 363 2.49 -1.02 9.93
C PHE A 363 2.35 -1.36 8.44
N ILE A 364 2.75 -0.45 7.55
CA ILE A 364 2.75 -0.69 6.10
C ILE A 364 3.73 -1.82 5.73
N ALA A 365 4.84 -1.97 6.43
CA ALA A 365 5.82 -3.03 6.18
C ALA A 365 5.22 -4.44 6.27
N PHE A 366 4.17 -4.64 7.07
CA PHE A 366 3.46 -5.93 7.12
C PHE A 366 2.76 -6.26 5.79
N ALA A 367 2.19 -5.26 5.11
CA ALA A 367 1.62 -5.45 3.78
C ALA A 367 2.71 -5.76 2.74
N ASP A 368 3.87 -5.08 2.81
CA ASP A 368 4.99 -5.36 1.91
C ASP A 368 5.53 -6.78 2.08
N ILE A 369 5.61 -7.28 3.34
CA ILE A 369 5.98 -8.68 3.62
C ILE A 369 5.00 -9.63 2.93
N ALA A 370 3.70 -9.40 3.08
CA ALA A 370 2.68 -10.23 2.45
C ALA A 370 2.79 -10.20 0.93
N LEU A 371 2.91 -9.02 0.33
CA LEU A 371 3.08 -8.86 -1.13
C LEU A 371 4.33 -9.58 -1.64
N GLY A 372 5.43 -9.48 -0.90
CA GLY A 372 6.71 -10.09 -1.29
C GLY A 372 6.74 -11.61 -1.15
N VAL A 373 6.11 -12.15 -0.10
CA VAL A 373 6.18 -13.58 0.23
C VAL A 373 5.07 -14.39 -0.45
N THR A 374 3.88 -13.80 -0.65
CA THR A 374 2.72 -14.50 -1.20
C THR A 374 3.00 -15.06 -2.60
N GLY A 375 3.56 -14.24 -3.50
CA GLY A 375 3.86 -14.68 -4.87
C GLY A 375 4.70 -15.96 -4.92
N PRO A 376 5.90 -15.98 -4.32
CA PRO A 376 6.75 -17.17 -4.27
C PRO A 376 6.11 -18.38 -3.59
N VAL A 377 5.52 -18.21 -2.41
CA VAL A 377 4.93 -19.30 -1.62
C VAL A 377 3.72 -19.91 -2.35
N VAL A 378 2.81 -19.06 -2.82
CA VAL A 378 1.63 -19.49 -3.56
C VAL A 378 2.02 -20.08 -4.91
N GLY A 379 3.02 -19.49 -5.60
CA GLY A 379 3.54 -20.02 -6.86
C GLY A 379 4.09 -21.43 -6.73
N MET A 380 4.77 -21.76 -5.63
CA MET A 380 5.18 -23.14 -5.34
C MET A 380 3.97 -24.05 -5.06
N ALA A 381 2.99 -23.59 -4.28
CA ALA A 381 1.79 -24.37 -4.00
C ALA A 381 0.98 -24.66 -5.27
N THR A 382 0.83 -23.69 -6.17
CA THR A 382 0.11 -23.85 -7.43
C THR A 382 0.78 -24.84 -8.38
N HIS A 383 2.10 -25.03 -8.27
CA HIS A 383 2.82 -26.05 -9.04
C HIS A 383 2.36 -27.48 -8.71
N TRP A 384 2.08 -27.77 -7.43
CA TRP A 384 1.70 -29.10 -6.95
C TRP A 384 0.18 -29.32 -6.96
N PHE A 385 -0.62 -28.31 -6.66
CA PHE A 385 -2.06 -28.43 -6.40
C PHE A 385 -2.93 -27.69 -7.42
N GLY A 386 -2.35 -27.12 -8.45
CA GLY A 386 -3.06 -26.37 -9.48
C GLY A 386 -3.31 -24.90 -9.11
N ILE A 387 -3.65 -24.09 -10.14
CA ILE A 387 -3.71 -22.63 -10.06
C ILE A 387 -4.76 -22.13 -9.06
N GLY A 388 -5.87 -22.84 -8.91
CA GLY A 388 -6.95 -22.50 -7.96
C GLY A 388 -6.51 -22.44 -6.50
N THR A 389 -5.44 -23.17 -6.13
CA THR A 389 -4.87 -23.17 -4.77
C THR A 389 -4.45 -21.75 -4.32
N ALA A 390 -4.12 -20.87 -5.25
CA ALA A 390 -3.78 -19.48 -4.94
C ALA A 390 -4.91 -18.77 -4.17
N PHE A 391 -6.15 -18.99 -4.57
CA PHE A 391 -7.32 -18.36 -3.96
C PHE A 391 -7.74 -19.09 -2.67
N LEU A 392 -7.51 -20.40 -2.60
CA LEU A 392 -7.72 -21.15 -1.36
C LEU A 392 -6.75 -20.71 -0.25
N VAL A 393 -5.48 -20.45 -0.60
CA VAL A 393 -4.51 -19.87 0.34
C VAL A 393 -4.95 -18.47 0.78
N GLY A 394 -5.47 -17.64 -0.15
CA GLY A 394 -6.05 -16.34 0.17
C GLY A 394 -7.23 -16.45 1.17
N ALA A 395 -8.17 -17.36 0.92
CA ALA A 395 -9.28 -17.62 1.83
C ALA A 395 -8.79 -18.10 3.22
N GLY A 396 -7.84 -19.04 3.25
CA GLY A 396 -7.22 -19.52 4.48
C GLY A 396 -6.55 -18.41 5.29
N ALA A 397 -5.78 -17.52 4.62
CA ALA A 397 -5.14 -16.40 5.27
C ALA A 397 -6.15 -15.43 5.91
N THR A 398 -7.25 -15.11 5.23
CA THR A 398 -8.32 -14.28 5.81
C THR A 398 -9.06 -14.97 6.96
N CYS A 399 -9.26 -16.27 6.92
CA CYS A 399 -9.82 -17.03 8.05
C CYS A 399 -8.89 -17.00 9.27
N VAL A 400 -7.59 -17.14 9.08
CA VAL A 400 -6.59 -16.99 10.15
C VAL A 400 -6.60 -15.56 10.71
N ALA A 401 -6.72 -14.55 9.85
CA ALA A 401 -6.86 -13.14 10.27
C ALA A 401 -8.12 -12.93 11.14
N LEU A 402 -9.25 -13.51 10.75
CA LEU A 402 -10.50 -13.50 11.53
C LEU A 402 -10.33 -14.15 12.91
N ALA A 403 -9.72 -15.33 12.97
CA ALA A 403 -9.43 -16.02 14.22
C ALA A 403 -8.52 -15.19 15.14
N LEU A 404 -7.45 -14.62 14.59
CA LEU A 404 -6.54 -13.75 15.34
C LEU A 404 -7.26 -12.49 15.89
N LEU A 405 -8.17 -11.90 15.11
CA LEU A 405 -8.93 -10.75 15.54
C LEU A 405 -9.96 -11.09 16.64
N ALA A 406 -10.53 -12.29 16.61
CA ALA A 406 -11.43 -12.80 17.65
C ALA A 406 -10.70 -12.95 19.01
N THR A 407 -9.46 -13.45 19.03
CA THR A 407 -8.66 -13.56 20.27
C THR A 407 -8.35 -12.20 20.91
N VAL A 408 -8.16 -11.17 20.08
CA VAL A 408 -7.94 -9.79 20.58
C VAL A 408 -9.19 -9.23 21.28
N ARG A 409 -10.39 -9.61 20.83
CA ARG A 409 -11.65 -9.16 21.45
C ARG A 409 -11.92 -9.82 22.80
N LEU A 410 -11.62 -11.12 22.91
CA LEU A 410 -11.81 -11.87 24.15
C LEU A 410 -10.87 -11.40 25.27
N GLY A 411 -9.60 -11.13 24.97
CA GLY A 411 -8.62 -10.63 25.93
C GLY A 411 -8.84 -9.20 26.44
N ARG A 412 -9.79 -8.44 25.85
CA ARG A 412 -10.21 -7.10 26.35
C ARG A 412 -11.46 -7.14 27.22
N ARG A 413 -12.15 -8.27 27.29
CA ARG A 413 -13.35 -8.47 28.12
C ARG A 413 -13.06 -9.22 29.42
N ALA A 414 -11.87 -9.80 29.53
CA ALA A 414 -11.33 -10.39 30.75
C ALA A 414 -10.38 -9.37 31.43
#